data_07774b032a1c7fb6dd2db8f37dde2ff4
#
_entry.id   07774b032a1c7fb6dd2db8f37dde2ff4
#
_cell.length_a   1.000
_cell.length_b   1.000
_cell.length_c   1.000
_cell.angle_alpha   90.00
_cell.angle_beta   90.00
_cell.angle_gamma   90.00
#
_symmetry.space_group_name_H-M   'P 1'
#
loop_
_entity.id
_entity.type
_entity.pdbx_description
1 polymer ?
#
loop_
_entity_poly.entity_id
_entity_poly.type
_entity_poly.pdbx_seq_one_letter_code
_entity_poly.pdbx_strand_id
1 'polypeptide(L)'
;MATFVMVNGIPGNMGKIVAETCVARGLELVPFSLTGEQIVENESEVAGKTIQLLKPSNREARIGEVLAKYPGLIAVDFTHPTAVNDNAKFYVAHKIPFVMGTTGGDREALMKLVQETNHPSVIAPNMAKQIVAFQAMIEWLS
;
A
#
# COMPACT_ATOMS: atom_id res chain seq x y z
N MET A 1 8.17 -2.20 -20.25
CA MET A 1 6.84 -2.15 -19.65
C MET A 1 6.87 -1.33 -18.36
N ALA A 2 5.94 -0.42 -18.21
CA ALA A 2 5.83 0.37 -16.99
C ALA A 2 5.22 -0.48 -15.86
N THR A 3 5.79 -0.41 -14.66
CA THR A 3 5.19 -0.97 -13.45
C THR A 3 4.45 0.13 -12.73
N PHE A 4 3.14 0.03 -12.65
CA PHE A 4 2.29 0.98 -11.96
C PHE A 4 2.23 0.67 -10.47
N VAL A 5 2.53 1.65 -9.63
CA VAL A 5 2.50 1.50 -8.18
C VAL A 5 1.56 2.54 -7.57
N MET A 6 0.57 2.07 -6.83
CA MET A 6 -0.33 2.90 -6.04
C MET A 6 0.11 2.88 -4.59
N VAL A 7 0.68 3.99 -4.12
CA VAL A 7 1.16 4.09 -2.74
C VAL A 7 0.03 4.63 -1.86
N ASN A 8 -0.43 3.84 -0.93
CA ASN A 8 -1.51 4.15 0.00
C ASN A 8 -0.97 4.60 1.35
N GLY A 9 -1.64 5.56 1.97
CA GLY A 9 -1.21 6.21 3.21
C GLY A 9 -0.69 7.64 3.03
N ILE A 10 -0.81 8.23 1.85
CA ILE A 10 -0.59 9.66 1.63
C ILE A 10 -1.77 10.43 2.23
N PRO A 11 -1.56 11.54 2.95
CA PRO A 11 -0.34 12.35 3.04
C PRO A 11 0.64 12.01 4.17
N GLY A 12 0.58 10.80 4.74
CA GLY A 12 1.50 10.38 5.80
C GLY A 12 2.96 10.36 5.37
N ASN A 13 3.88 10.48 6.32
CA ASN A 13 5.32 10.58 6.05
C ASN A 13 5.87 9.34 5.31
N MET A 14 5.51 8.13 5.74
CA MET A 14 5.97 6.90 5.08
C MET A 14 5.42 6.78 3.67
N GLY A 15 4.14 7.09 3.46
CA GLY A 15 3.54 7.10 2.13
C GLY A 15 4.27 8.02 1.16
N LYS A 16 4.60 9.23 1.60
CA LYS A 16 5.38 10.19 0.79
C LYS A 16 6.78 9.68 0.45
N ILE A 17 7.53 9.17 1.44
CA ILE A 17 8.88 8.62 1.23
C ILE A 17 8.85 7.45 0.25
N VAL A 18 7.89 6.55 0.39
CA VAL A 18 7.74 5.40 -0.51
C VAL A 18 7.41 5.86 -1.93
N ALA A 19 6.49 6.81 -2.08
CA ALA A 19 6.12 7.36 -3.39
C ALA A 19 7.32 8.03 -4.09
N GLU A 20 8.08 8.85 -3.37
CA GLU A 20 9.31 9.47 -3.88
C GLU A 20 10.35 8.42 -4.29
N THR A 21 10.51 7.37 -3.48
CA THR A 21 11.42 6.27 -3.78
C THR A 21 11.00 5.49 -5.03
N CYS A 22 9.70 5.23 -5.20
CA CYS A 22 9.17 4.58 -6.40
C CYS A 22 9.53 5.38 -7.66
N VAL A 23 9.31 6.68 -7.64
CA VAL A 23 9.66 7.57 -8.78
C VAL A 23 11.16 7.56 -9.03
N ALA A 24 11.98 7.69 -7.98
CA ALA A 24 13.44 7.66 -8.09
C ALA A 24 13.98 6.33 -8.64
N ARG A 25 13.22 5.23 -8.48
CA ARG A 25 13.54 3.90 -9.01
C ARG A 25 12.97 3.63 -10.39
N GLY A 26 12.34 4.61 -11.02
CA GLY A 26 11.76 4.48 -12.37
C GLY A 26 10.43 3.73 -12.42
N LEU A 27 9.74 3.60 -11.28
CA LEU A 27 8.38 3.06 -11.23
C LEU A 27 7.37 4.17 -11.55
N GLU A 28 6.27 3.78 -12.18
CA GLU A 28 5.18 4.73 -12.49
C GLU A 28 4.25 4.88 -11.28
N LEU A 29 4.35 6.03 -10.61
CA LEU A 29 3.48 6.36 -9.49
C LEU A 29 2.06 6.66 -9.98
N VAL A 30 1.10 5.85 -9.56
CA VAL A 30 -0.32 6.08 -9.81
C VAL A 30 -0.78 7.31 -8.99
N PRO A 31 -1.43 8.31 -9.60
CA PRO A 31 -1.78 9.57 -8.93
C PRO A 31 -3.04 9.44 -8.05
N PHE A 32 -3.16 8.34 -7.33
CA PHE A 32 -4.23 8.04 -6.38
C PHE A 32 -3.65 7.36 -5.15
N SER A 33 -4.23 7.61 -3.99
CA SER A 33 -3.83 6.98 -2.72
C SER A 33 -5.05 6.74 -1.85
N LEU A 34 -5.17 5.55 -1.28
CA LEU A 34 -6.15 5.31 -0.22
C LEU A 34 -5.71 6.04 1.05
N THR A 35 -6.65 6.69 1.69
CA THR A 35 -6.44 7.42 2.95
C THR A 35 -7.58 7.21 3.92
N GLY A 36 -7.46 7.70 5.16
CA GLY A 36 -8.52 7.60 6.16
C GLY A 36 -9.59 8.68 6.04
N GLU A 37 -10.78 8.42 6.58
CA GLU A 37 -11.87 9.41 6.60
C GLU A 37 -11.52 10.69 7.36
N GLN A 38 -10.59 10.61 8.32
CA GLN A 38 -10.14 11.75 9.12
C GLN A 38 -9.28 12.75 8.33
N ILE A 39 -8.80 12.37 7.15
CA ILE A 39 -8.03 13.28 6.30
C ILE A 39 -8.99 14.26 5.62
N VAL A 40 -8.79 15.54 5.87
CA VAL A 40 -9.67 16.61 5.34
C VAL A 40 -9.37 16.88 3.86
N GLU A 41 -8.12 16.80 3.48
CA GLU A 41 -7.64 17.07 2.14
C GLU A 41 -8.19 16.03 1.13
N ASN A 42 -8.39 16.48 -0.10
CA ASN A 42 -8.78 15.61 -1.21
C ASN A 42 -7.63 15.27 -2.15
N GLU A 43 -6.51 15.99 -2.02
CA GLU A 43 -5.31 15.79 -2.81
C GLU A 43 -4.05 16.17 -2.02
N SER A 44 -2.90 15.67 -2.47
CA SER A 44 -1.59 15.97 -1.89
C SER A 44 -0.53 15.97 -2.98
N GLU A 45 0.42 16.89 -2.90
CA GLU A 45 1.57 16.94 -3.82
C GLU A 45 2.68 16.02 -3.31
N VAL A 46 3.12 15.09 -4.15
CA VAL A 46 4.21 14.16 -3.85
C VAL A 46 5.00 13.87 -5.12
N ALA A 47 6.33 13.96 -5.05
CA ALA A 47 7.23 13.66 -6.18
C ALA A 47 6.87 14.40 -7.47
N GLY A 48 6.41 15.65 -7.35
CA GLY A 48 6.01 16.50 -8.49
C GLY A 48 4.68 16.11 -9.12
N LYS A 49 3.89 15.24 -8.47
CA LYS A 49 2.56 14.82 -8.92
C LYS A 49 1.48 15.20 -7.91
N THR A 50 0.31 15.56 -8.41
CA THR A 50 -0.89 15.74 -7.58
C THR A 50 -1.55 14.37 -7.38
N ILE A 51 -1.56 13.88 -6.14
CA ILE A 51 -2.13 12.59 -5.76
C ILE A 51 -3.54 12.83 -5.23
N GLN A 52 -4.53 12.19 -5.83
CA GLN A 52 -5.92 12.23 -5.36
C GLN A 52 -6.11 11.24 -4.20
N LEU A 53 -6.71 11.71 -3.12
CA LEU A 53 -6.91 10.93 -1.90
C LEU A 53 -8.29 10.28 -1.91
N LEU A 54 -8.31 8.95 -1.91
CA LEU A 54 -9.54 8.15 -1.91
C LEU A 54 -9.84 7.67 -0.49
N LYS A 55 -10.95 8.15 0.06
CA LYS A 55 -11.43 7.79 1.40
C LYS A 55 -12.29 6.53 1.35
N PRO A 56 -12.48 5.83 2.47
CA PRO A 56 -13.37 4.67 2.52
C PRO A 56 -14.76 4.94 1.94
N SER A 57 -15.28 6.15 2.13
CA SER A 57 -16.60 6.57 1.64
C SER A 57 -16.71 6.70 0.11
N ASN A 58 -15.58 6.88 -0.62
CA ASN A 58 -15.62 7.10 -2.07
C ASN A 58 -14.73 6.16 -2.90
N ARG A 59 -13.87 5.37 -2.27
CA ARG A 59 -12.90 4.52 -2.99
C ARG A 59 -13.56 3.47 -3.88
N GLU A 60 -14.66 2.88 -3.44
CA GLU A 60 -15.39 1.87 -4.21
C GLU A 60 -15.94 2.44 -5.53
N ALA A 61 -16.42 3.68 -5.51
CA ALA A 61 -16.92 4.34 -6.72
C ALA A 61 -15.80 4.72 -7.70
N ARG A 62 -14.58 4.90 -7.23
CA ARG A 62 -13.46 5.41 -8.02
C ARG A 62 -12.47 4.35 -8.49
N ILE A 63 -12.37 3.21 -7.80
CA ILE A 63 -11.33 2.23 -8.08
C ILE A 63 -11.42 1.62 -9.48
N GLY A 64 -12.62 1.43 -10.00
CA GLY A 64 -12.80 0.91 -11.36
C GLY A 64 -12.14 1.77 -12.43
N GLU A 65 -12.27 3.09 -12.33
CA GLU A 65 -11.61 4.08 -13.19
C GLU A 65 -10.07 3.98 -13.08
N VAL A 66 -9.57 3.87 -11.87
CA VAL A 66 -8.13 3.76 -11.60
C VAL A 66 -7.56 2.49 -12.22
N LEU A 67 -8.23 1.35 -12.03
CA LEU A 67 -7.79 0.06 -12.58
C LEU A 67 -7.85 0.02 -14.11
N ALA A 68 -8.83 0.66 -14.72
CA ALA A 68 -8.93 0.78 -16.17
C ALA A 68 -7.79 1.60 -16.76
N LYS A 69 -7.39 2.67 -16.07
CA LYS A 69 -6.31 3.56 -16.51
C LYS A 69 -4.91 3.02 -16.22
N TYR A 70 -4.76 2.25 -15.14
CA TYR A 70 -3.48 1.70 -14.70
C TYR A 70 -3.58 0.18 -14.53
N PRO A 71 -3.70 -0.57 -15.63
CA PRO A 71 -3.86 -2.02 -15.57
C PRO A 71 -2.64 -2.70 -14.95
N GLY A 72 -2.89 -3.67 -14.08
CA GLY A 72 -1.85 -4.41 -13.39
C GLY A 72 -1.13 -3.64 -12.29
N LEU A 73 -1.70 -2.54 -11.79
CA LEU A 73 -1.11 -1.79 -10.70
C LEU A 73 -0.92 -2.67 -9.45
N ILE A 74 0.11 -2.35 -8.68
CA ILE A 74 0.43 -2.98 -7.40
C ILE A 74 0.22 -1.92 -6.31
N ALA A 75 -0.50 -2.27 -5.26
CA ALA A 75 -0.67 -1.40 -4.11
C ALA A 75 0.49 -1.60 -3.11
N VAL A 76 1.00 -0.50 -2.57
CA VAL A 76 1.94 -0.49 -1.44
C VAL A 76 1.28 0.26 -0.29
N ASP A 77 1.01 -0.44 0.80
CA ASP A 77 0.20 0.06 1.90
C ASP A 77 1.04 0.47 3.11
N PHE A 78 1.01 1.77 3.43
CA PHE A 78 1.54 2.37 4.65
C PHE A 78 0.48 3.30 5.26
N THR A 79 -0.72 2.76 5.47
CA THR A 79 -1.86 3.46 6.03
C THR A 79 -1.86 3.43 7.57
N HIS A 80 -3.00 3.27 8.20
CA HIS A 80 -3.12 3.20 9.64
C HIS A 80 -3.40 1.76 10.10
N PRO A 81 -2.93 1.33 11.28
CA PRO A 81 -3.18 -0.03 11.79
C PRO A 81 -4.65 -0.46 11.79
N THR A 82 -5.57 0.46 12.03
CA THR A 82 -7.01 0.18 12.01
C THR A 82 -7.58 -0.08 10.61
N ALA A 83 -6.86 0.30 9.57
CA ALA A 83 -7.28 0.13 8.17
C ALA A 83 -6.76 -1.15 7.52
N VAL A 84 -5.83 -1.86 8.15
CA VAL A 84 -5.12 -3.02 7.56
C VAL A 84 -6.08 -4.06 7.00
N ASN A 85 -7.01 -4.55 7.80
CA ASN A 85 -7.90 -5.62 7.38
C ASN A 85 -8.91 -5.17 6.33
N ASP A 86 -9.46 -3.98 6.44
CA ASP A 86 -10.39 -3.44 5.46
C ASP A 86 -9.71 -3.12 4.13
N ASN A 87 -8.49 -2.61 4.17
CA ASN A 87 -7.71 -2.40 2.96
C ASN A 87 -7.34 -3.72 2.28
N ALA A 88 -6.94 -4.74 3.04
CA ALA A 88 -6.65 -6.06 2.48
C ALA A 88 -7.87 -6.66 1.79
N LYS A 89 -9.05 -6.60 2.41
CA LYS A 89 -10.31 -7.03 1.79
C LYS A 89 -10.61 -6.28 0.50
N PHE A 90 -10.37 -4.97 0.50
CA PHE A 90 -10.53 -4.12 -0.68
C PHE A 90 -9.59 -4.55 -1.81
N TYR A 91 -8.31 -4.79 -1.52
CA TYR A 91 -7.35 -5.25 -2.53
C TYR A 91 -7.73 -6.62 -3.10
N VAL A 92 -8.12 -7.55 -2.26
CA VAL A 92 -8.56 -8.89 -2.69
C VAL A 92 -9.82 -8.81 -3.55
N ALA A 93 -10.83 -8.03 -3.14
CA ALA A 93 -12.08 -7.86 -3.88
C ALA A 93 -11.86 -7.28 -5.28
N HIS A 94 -10.90 -6.39 -5.43
CA HIS A 94 -10.56 -5.74 -6.71
C HIS A 94 -9.38 -6.40 -7.43
N LYS A 95 -8.89 -7.53 -6.94
CA LYS A 95 -7.76 -8.30 -7.53
C LYS A 95 -6.49 -7.46 -7.68
N ILE A 96 -6.21 -6.60 -6.70
CA ILE A 96 -5.04 -5.74 -6.66
C ILE A 96 -3.94 -6.43 -5.85
N PRO A 97 -2.81 -6.87 -6.48
CA PRO A 97 -1.66 -7.35 -5.72
C PRO A 97 -1.17 -6.26 -4.76
N PHE A 98 -0.74 -6.64 -3.56
CA PHE A 98 -0.32 -5.63 -2.60
C PHE A 98 0.90 -6.01 -1.76
N VAL A 99 1.60 -4.98 -1.31
CA VAL A 99 2.66 -5.04 -0.30
C VAL A 99 2.16 -4.29 0.94
N MET A 100 1.95 -5.01 2.02
CA MET A 100 1.46 -4.47 3.29
C MET A 100 2.62 -4.17 4.22
N GLY A 101 2.99 -2.90 4.34
CA GLY A 101 3.99 -2.41 5.29
C GLY A 101 3.38 -1.89 6.59
N THR A 102 2.09 -1.63 6.62
CA THR A 102 1.38 -1.17 7.82
C THR A 102 1.40 -2.26 8.90
N THR A 103 1.76 -1.88 10.10
CA THR A 103 1.73 -2.76 11.29
C THR A 103 0.34 -2.75 11.94
N GLY A 104 0.03 -3.79 12.72
CA GLY A 104 -1.24 -3.89 13.45
C GLY A 104 -2.31 -4.63 12.67
N GLY A 105 -3.56 -4.38 13.04
CA GLY A 105 -4.70 -5.14 12.52
C GLY A 105 -4.78 -6.56 13.09
N ASP A 106 -5.75 -7.32 12.62
CA ASP A 106 -5.88 -8.75 12.91
C ASP A 106 -5.04 -9.56 11.91
N ARG A 107 -3.85 -9.98 12.33
CA ARG A 107 -2.91 -10.70 11.47
C ARG A 107 -3.39 -12.09 11.07
N GLU A 108 -4.07 -12.79 11.96
CA GLU A 108 -4.60 -14.12 11.66
C GLU A 108 -5.67 -14.03 10.57
N ALA A 109 -6.60 -13.10 10.71
CA ALA A 109 -7.62 -12.84 9.69
C ALA A 109 -7.01 -12.39 8.36
N LEU A 110 -5.97 -11.55 8.39
CA LEU A 110 -5.25 -11.11 7.21
C LEU A 110 -4.57 -12.27 6.47
N MET A 111 -3.81 -13.09 7.19
CA MET A 111 -3.13 -14.24 6.63
C MET A 111 -4.12 -15.27 6.08
N LYS A 112 -5.20 -15.53 6.80
CA LYS A 112 -6.27 -16.42 6.36
C LYS A 112 -6.90 -15.92 5.05
N LEU A 113 -7.22 -14.63 4.96
CA LEU A 113 -7.80 -14.02 3.76
C LEU A 113 -6.92 -14.26 2.53
N VAL A 114 -5.61 -13.95 2.62
CA VAL A 114 -4.71 -14.07 1.47
C VAL A 114 -4.42 -15.53 1.10
N GLN A 115 -4.39 -16.44 2.07
CA GLN A 115 -4.21 -17.88 1.83
C GLN A 115 -5.44 -18.50 1.17
N GLU A 116 -6.63 -18.25 1.71
CA GLU A 116 -7.89 -18.81 1.18
C GLU A 116 -8.20 -18.30 -0.24
N THR A 117 -7.83 -17.07 -0.54
CA THR A 117 -8.03 -16.47 -1.87
C THR A 117 -6.86 -16.69 -2.81
N ASN A 118 -5.75 -17.24 -2.33
CA ASN A 118 -4.50 -17.36 -3.09
C ASN A 118 -4.09 -16.02 -3.73
N HIS A 119 -4.25 -14.93 -2.98
CA HIS A 119 -4.04 -13.57 -3.48
C HIS A 119 -2.55 -13.19 -3.48
N PRO A 120 -2.00 -12.64 -4.60
CA PRO A 120 -0.62 -12.17 -4.63
C PRO A 120 -0.40 -11.03 -3.63
N SER A 121 0.37 -11.29 -2.58
CA SER A 121 0.63 -10.31 -1.54
C SER A 121 1.96 -10.55 -0.83
N VAL A 122 2.55 -9.47 -0.33
CA VAL A 122 3.67 -9.48 0.59
C VAL A 122 3.24 -8.75 1.86
N ILE A 123 3.34 -9.42 2.99
CA ILE A 123 3.00 -8.85 4.30
C ILE A 123 4.28 -8.80 5.11
N ALA A 124 4.87 -7.60 5.22
CA ALA A 124 6.19 -7.40 5.82
C ALA A 124 6.19 -6.14 6.71
N PRO A 125 5.71 -6.25 7.94
CA PRO A 125 5.62 -5.10 8.84
C PRO A 125 7.00 -4.54 9.28
N ASN A 126 8.06 -5.31 9.11
CA ASN A 126 9.43 -4.93 9.47
C ASN A 126 10.35 -4.99 8.25
N MET A 127 10.30 -3.97 7.40
CA MET A 127 11.09 -3.87 6.17
C MET A 127 12.31 -2.94 6.30
N ALA A 128 12.55 -2.34 7.46
CA ALA A 128 13.71 -1.49 7.67
C ALA A 128 14.99 -2.30 7.54
N LYS A 129 15.97 -1.79 6.77
CA LYS A 129 17.26 -2.48 6.54
C LYS A 129 17.96 -2.86 7.84
N GLN A 130 17.87 -2.00 8.85
CA GLN A 130 18.46 -2.23 10.18
C GLN A 130 17.83 -3.45 10.88
N ILE A 131 16.51 -3.59 10.80
CA ILE A 131 15.78 -4.72 11.39
C ILE A 131 16.11 -6.01 10.67
N VAL A 132 16.11 -5.99 9.32
CA VAL A 132 16.46 -7.17 8.50
C VAL A 132 17.91 -7.59 8.77
N ALA A 133 18.84 -6.65 8.84
CA ALA A 133 20.24 -6.92 9.15
C ALA A 133 20.41 -7.51 10.56
N PHE A 134 19.67 -7.01 11.54
CA PHE A 134 19.70 -7.51 12.91
C PHE A 134 19.14 -8.95 13.00
N GLN A 135 18.05 -9.24 12.31
CA GLN A 135 17.52 -10.61 12.23
C GLN A 135 18.51 -11.57 11.60
N ALA A 136 19.14 -11.20 10.47
CA ALA A 136 20.15 -12.01 9.81
C ALA A 136 21.37 -12.26 10.72
N MET A 137 21.79 -11.25 11.48
CA MET A 137 22.87 -11.39 12.46
C MET A 137 22.53 -12.39 13.57
N ILE A 138 21.32 -12.34 14.11
CA ILE A 138 20.86 -13.30 15.13
C ILE A 138 20.85 -14.71 14.58
N GLU A 139 20.32 -14.92 13.38
CA GLU A 139 20.31 -16.23 12.72
C GLU A 139 21.73 -16.77 12.50
N TRP A 140 22.67 -15.90 12.13
CA TRP A 140 24.07 -16.30 11.94
C TRP A 140 24.78 -16.65 13.25
N LEU A 141 24.37 -16.05 14.37
CA LEU A 141 24.98 -16.31 15.70
C LEU A 141 24.33 -17.50 16.43
N SER A 142 23.19 -17.98 15.99
CA SER A 142 22.49 -19.13 16.57
C SER A 142 22.94 -20.47 15.96
#